data_38c4acea557b36cc4ddbf549319056c3
#
_entry.id   38c4acea557b36cc4ddbf549319056c3
#
_cell.length_a   1.000
_cell.length_b   1.000
_cell.length_c   1.000
_cell.angle_alpha   90.00
_cell.angle_beta   90.00
_cell.angle_gamma   90.00
#
_symmetry.space_group_name_H-M   'P 1'
#
loop_
_entity.id
_entity.type
_entity.pdbx_description
1 polymer ?
#
loop_
_entity_poly.entity_id
_entity_poly.type
_entity_poly.pdbx_seq_one_letter_code
_entity_poly.pdbx_strand_id
1 'polypeptide(L)'
;MTDTTDSSDDVPTANDDPTWAIELTPEHPPDRIADLATLAEKEGFDIAFASSHYFNRDPFVVCSRMADATDELRLGPGVVNPYETHPVKLAAQVATIDEVSDGRAVFGVGAGDRSSLSNLGIDRDRPLRRVLETFDLARDLWAGETVTHDGTFSATDASLNLEPPSGQIPTYVGAQGPHMLRMSAKHADGALVNASHPKDLEWAAGQLQKGLAERPDDYGDFEALAFASVSVAGSEDEAREVARPPVAFIVGGAAEPVLERHDIDREAATAVSKALEQGELTEAFGHVTPAMIDAFCIAGTTETVADRFAAALEHVDGIVVGSPLGPELEDAIERASEALARATQ
;
A
#
# COMPACT_ATOMS: atom_id res chain seq x y z
N MET A 1 -13.52 41.16 24.04
CA MET A 1 -12.97 39.90 24.57
C MET A 1 -13.76 38.79 23.87
N THR A 2 -13.23 38.35 22.75
CA THR A 2 -13.74 37.20 22.00
C THR A 2 -12.64 36.16 22.00
N ASP A 3 -12.90 35.14 22.79
CA ASP A 3 -12.03 33.98 22.95
C ASP A 3 -12.22 33.10 21.70
N THR A 4 -11.21 33.05 20.84
CA THR A 4 -11.12 32.12 19.73
C THR A 4 -10.40 30.88 20.24
N THR A 5 -11.17 29.87 20.62
CA THR A 5 -10.65 28.54 20.86
C THR A 5 -10.22 27.96 19.52
N ASP A 6 -8.90 27.88 19.37
CA ASP A 6 -8.21 27.09 18.38
C ASP A 6 -8.48 25.61 18.70
N SER A 7 -9.32 24.95 17.91
CA SER A 7 -9.52 23.51 17.98
C SER A 7 -8.60 22.90 16.92
N SER A 8 -7.38 22.55 17.33
CA SER A 8 -6.60 21.54 16.63
C SER A 8 -7.34 20.21 16.80
N ASP A 9 -8.06 19.80 15.76
CA ASP A 9 -8.66 18.46 15.68
C ASP A 9 -7.51 17.46 15.47
N ASP A 10 -6.95 16.95 16.57
CA ASP A 10 -6.02 15.84 16.57
C ASP A 10 -6.75 14.60 16.05
N VAL A 11 -6.19 13.97 15.03
CA VAL A 11 -6.59 12.62 14.59
C VAL A 11 -6.29 11.66 15.75
N PRO A 12 -7.24 10.84 16.22
CA PRO A 12 -6.94 9.84 17.24
C PRO A 12 -5.99 8.81 16.63
N THR A 13 -4.74 8.79 17.03
CA THR A 13 -3.80 7.71 16.70
C THR A 13 -4.09 6.52 17.59
N ALA A 14 -4.33 5.35 16.99
CA ALA A 14 -4.71 4.13 17.73
C ALA A 14 -3.55 3.51 18.54
N ASN A 15 -2.31 3.83 18.19
CA ASN A 15 -1.09 3.43 18.90
C ASN A 15 -0.22 4.64 19.20
N ASP A 16 0.48 4.62 20.36
CA ASP A 16 1.48 5.65 20.71
C ASP A 16 2.71 5.59 19.79
N ASP A 17 3.00 4.43 19.16
CA ASP A 17 4.12 4.24 18.24
C ASP A 17 3.61 3.98 16.81
N PRO A 18 4.23 4.60 15.78
CA PRO A 18 3.85 4.40 14.38
C PRO A 18 4.08 2.96 13.90
N THR A 19 3.23 2.49 12.99
CA THR A 19 3.40 1.18 12.33
C THR A 19 4.44 1.27 11.21
N TRP A 20 5.44 0.40 11.26
CA TRP A 20 6.46 0.26 10.23
C TRP A 20 6.19 -0.94 9.33
N ALA A 21 5.95 -0.68 8.06
CA ALA A 21 5.71 -1.74 7.09
C ALA A 21 6.66 -1.63 5.90
N ILE A 22 6.82 -2.75 5.19
CA ILE A 22 7.66 -2.82 4.00
C ILE A 22 6.92 -3.52 2.87
N GLU A 23 7.12 -3.07 1.63
CA GLU A 23 6.72 -3.79 0.44
C GLU A 23 7.89 -4.61 -0.10
N LEU A 24 7.70 -5.92 -0.21
CA LEU A 24 8.63 -6.84 -0.85
C LEU A 24 8.04 -7.29 -2.19
N THR A 25 8.45 -6.63 -3.27
CA THR A 25 7.93 -6.91 -4.61
C THR A 25 8.36 -8.30 -5.09
N PRO A 26 7.42 -9.17 -5.57
CA PRO A 26 7.72 -10.53 -6.02
C PRO A 26 8.50 -10.63 -7.34
N GLU A 27 9.45 -9.76 -7.57
CA GLU A 27 10.37 -9.76 -8.72
C GLU A 27 11.52 -10.77 -8.54
N HIS A 28 11.84 -11.09 -7.28
CA HIS A 28 12.88 -12.05 -6.93
C HIS A 28 12.29 -13.45 -6.63
N PRO A 29 13.13 -14.51 -6.62
CA PRO A 29 12.69 -15.84 -6.19
C PRO A 29 12.07 -15.80 -4.78
N PRO A 30 11.06 -16.67 -4.49
CA PRO A 30 10.37 -16.65 -3.19
C PRO A 30 11.30 -16.83 -1.99
N ASP A 31 12.35 -17.66 -2.10
CA ASP A 31 13.31 -17.83 -1.02
C ASP A 31 14.12 -16.54 -0.77
N ARG A 32 14.45 -15.79 -1.82
CA ARG A 32 15.11 -14.48 -1.68
C ARG A 32 14.20 -13.47 -0.97
N ILE A 33 12.90 -13.47 -1.29
CA ILE A 33 11.93 -12.58 -0.60
C ILE A 33 11.78 -13.00 0.87
N ALA A 34 11.81 -14.30 1.17
CA ALA A 34 11.80 -14.80 2.55
C ALA A 34 13.04 -14.34 3.35
N ASP A 35 14.22 -14.35 2.74
CA ASP A 35 15.44 -13.83 3.37
C ASP A 35 15.32 -12.33 3.68
N LEU A 36 14.75 -11.53 2.75
CA LEU A 36 14.49 -10.11 2.94
C LEU A 36 13.43 -9.84 4.02
N ALA A 37 12.40 -10.70 4.12
CA ALA A 37 11.38 -10.61 5.18
C ALA A 37 11.99 -10.90 6.56
N THR A 38 12.88 -11.91 6.65
CA THR A 38 13.64 -12.19 7.89
C THR A 38 14.49 -10.99 8.31
N LEU A 39 15.15 -10.33 7.33
CA LEU A 39 15.90 -9.11 7.61
C LEU A 39 14.97 -7.97 8.07
N ALA A 40 13.85 -7.76 7.40
CA ALA A 40 12.87 -6.73 7.76
C ALA A 40 12.34 -6.94 9.21
N GLU A 41 11.99 -8.17 9.57
CA GLU A 41 11.58 -8.50 10.93
C GLU A 41 12.67 -8.16 11.96
N LYS A 42 13.91 -8.56 11.68
CA LYS A 42 15.06 -8.25 12.54
C LYS A 42 15.31 -6.74 12.67
N GLU A 43 15.07 -5.99 11.64
CA GLU A 43 15.21 -4.53 11.60
C GLU A 43 13.98 -3.79 12.16
N GLY A 44 12.97 -4.50 12.70
CA GLY A 44 11.85 -3.95 13.46
C GLY A 44 10.65 -3.51 12.61
N PHE A 45 10.49 -4.06 11.41
CA PHE A 45 9.25 -3.87 10.66
C PHE A 45 8.12 -4.74 11.24
N ASP A 46 6.91 -4.18 11.30
CA ASP A 46 5.71 -4.83 11.85
C ASP A 46 4.95 -5.64 10.79
N ILE A 47 4.98 -5.17 9.52
CA ILE A 47 4.20 -5.76 8.43
C ILE A 47 5.04 -5.85 7.16
N ALA A 48 5.01 -7.00 6.47
CA ALA A 48 5.51 -7.14 5.09
C ALA A 48 4.36 -7.36 4.10
N PHE A 49 4.28 -6.52 3.09
CA PHE A 49 3.34 -6.64 1.99
C PHE A 49 4.01 -7.21 0.74
N ALA A 50 3.40 -8.24 0.13
CA ALA A 50 3.77 -8.71 -1.20
C ALA A 50 2.87 -8.05 -2.25
N SER A 51 3.43 -7.21 -3.13
CA SER A 51 2.65 -6.59 -4.20
C SER A 51 2.16 -7.60 -5.24
N SER A 52 1.01 -7.32 -5.85
CA SER A 52 0.37 -8.21 -6.82
C SER A 52 0.31 -7.56 -8.21
N HIS A 53 1.12 -8.08 -9.11
CA HIS A 53 1.07 -7.74 -10.54
C HIS A 53 1.12 -9.01 -11.36
N TYR A 54 0.29 -9.11 -12.43
CA TYR A 54 0.16 -10.30 -13.27
C TYR A 54 1.49 -10.79 -13.88
N PHE A 55 2.47 -9.92 -14.02
CA PHE A 55 3.80 -10.22 -14.58
C PHE A 55 4.83 -10.64 -13.52
N ASN A 56 4.51 -10.51 -12.23
CA ASN A 56 5.36 -10.95 -11.12
C ASN A 56 4.96 -12.36 -10.64
N ARG A 57 5.69 -12.90 -9.66
CA ARG A 57 5.34 -14.15 -9.00
C ARG A 57 4.06 -13.96 -8.17
N ASP A 58 3.35 -15.07 -7.93
CA ASP A 58 2.13 -15.08 -7.13
C ASP A 58 2.40 -14.61 -5.69
N PRO A 59 1.69 -13.55 -5.21
CA PRO A 59 1.93 -12.97 -3.89
C PRO A 59 1.62 -13.93 -2.74
N PHE A 60 0.65 -14.84 -2.88
CA PHE A 60 0.31 -15.80 -1.83
C PHE A 60 1.38 -16.89 -1.66
N VAL A 61 2.01 -17.31 -2.75
CA VAL A 61 3.18 -18.21 -2.68
C VAL A 61 4.34 -17.52 -1.96
N VAL A 62 4.57 -16.24 -2.25
CA VAL A 62 5.61 -15.45 -1.58
C VAL A 62 5.26 -15.24 -0.11
N CYS A 63 4.02 -14.88 0.23
CA CYS A 63 3.56 -14.74 1.61
C CYS A 63 3.76 -16.04 2.41
N SER A 64 3.43 -17.20 1.83
CA SER A 64 3.69 -18.49 2.49
C SER A 64 5.17 -18.71 2.82
N ARG A 65 6.08 -18.30 1.92
CA ARG A 65 7.54 -18.42 2.17
C ARG A 65 8.03 -17.41 3.22
N MET A 66 7.47 -16.19 3.24
CA MET A 66 7.74 -15.22 4.30
C MET A 66 7.24 -15.74 5.65
N ALA A 67 6.02 -16.33 5.70
CA ALA A 67 5.44 -16.90 6.91
C ALA A 67 6.33 -18.00 7.53
N ASP A 68 6.89 -18.88 6.69
CA ASP A 68 7.80 -19.94 7.12
C ASP A 68 9.15 -19.41 7.68
N ALA A 69 9.55 -18.19 7.29
CA ALA A 69 10.86 -17.63 7.58
C ALA A 69 10.85 -16.57 8.69
N THR A 70 9.67 -16.18 9.19
CA THR A 70 9.49 -15.13 10.19
C THR A 70 8.61 -15.62 11.35
N ASP A 71 8.79 -15.03 12.53
CA ASP A 71 8.09 -15.45 13.75
C ASP A 71 7.00 -14.46 14.20
N GLU A 72 7.19 -13.15 14.03
CA GLU A 72 6.32 -12.09 14.54
C GLU A 72 5.78 -11.17 13.43
N LEU A 73 6.49 -11.08 12.29
CA LEU A 73 6.14 -10.19 11.19
C LEU A 73 4.75 -10.53 10.63
N ARG A 74 3.82 -9.57 10.68
CA ARG A 74 2.55 -9.68 9.97
C ARG A 74 2.79 -9.63 8.47
N LEU A 75 2.00 -10.32 7.68
CA LEU A 75 2.25 -10.41 6.25
C LEU A 75 1.00 -10.64 5.42
N GLY A 76 1.02 -10.15 4.20
CA GLY A 76 -0.10 -10.34 3.28
C GLY A 76 0.10 -9.67 1.92
N PRO A 77 -0.90 -9.77 1.04
CA PRO A 77 -0.82 -9.08 -0.25
C PRO A 77 -1.00 -7.56 -0.06
N GLY A 78 -0.22 -6.78 -0.77
CA GLY A 78 -0.34 -5.32 -0.78
C GLY A 78 -0.27 -4.72 -2.18
N VAL A 79 -1.38 -4.73 -2.96
CA VAL A 79 -2.73 -5.24 -2.71
C VAL A 79 -3.16 -6.18 -3.82
N VAL A 80 -4.00 -7.16 -3.51
CA VAL A 80 -4.71 -7.94 -4.53
C VAL A 80 -6.00 -7.25 -4.97
N ASN A 81 -6.58 -7.71 -6.08
CA ASN A 81 -7.81 -7.12 -6.60
C ASN A 81 -8.86 -8.17 -6.98
N PRO A 82 -10.16 -7.83 -6.84
CA PRO A 82 -11.26 -8.76 -7.11
C PRO A 82 -11.65 -8.89 -8.59
N TYR A 83 -10.84 -8.38 -9.51
CA TYR A 83 -11.04 -8.51 -10.94
C TYR A 83 -10.26 -9.71 -11.50
N GLU A 84 -9.03 -9.88 -11.07
CA GLU A 84 -8.17 -11.02 -11.46
C GLU A 84 -8.53 -12.28 -10.70
N THR A 85 -9.01 -12.15 -9.45
CA THR A 85 -9.35 -13.30 -8.60
C THR A 85 -10.73 -13.11 -7.96
N HIS A 86 -11.56 -14.15 -8.01
CA HIS A 86 -12.90 -14.11 -7.40
C HIS A 86 -12.82 -13.89 -5.88
N PRO A 87 -13.67 -13.02 -5.27
CA PRO A 87 -13.62 -12.67 -3.84
C PRO A 87 -13.64 -13.86 -2.88
N VAL A 88 -14.46 -14.89 -3.14
CA VAL A 88 -14.45 -16.14 -2.34
C VAL A 88 -13.09 -16.83 -2.37
N LYS A 89 -12.40 -16.78 -3.53
CA LYS A 89 -11.07 -17.37 -3.65
C LYS A 89 -10.03 -16.54 -2.90
N LEU A 90 -10.12 -15.20 -2.96
CA LEU A 90 -9.26 -14.32 -2.17
C LEU A 90 -9.42 -14.58 -0.67
N ALA A 91 -10.66 -14.69 -0.18
CA ALA A 91 -10.93 -15.02 1.22
C ALA A 91 -10.27 -16.34 1.65
N ALA A 92 -10.37 -17.39 0.81
CA ALA A 92 -9.74 -18.68 1.08
C ALA A 92 -8.20 -18.58 1.07
N GLN A 93 -7.62 -17.82 0.16
CA GLN A 93 -6.17 -17.64 0.05
C GLN A 93 -5.61 -16.90 1.29
N VAL A 94 -6.27 -15.82 1.71
CA VAL A 94 -5.85 -15.05 2.89
C VAL A 94 -5.99 -15.87 4.18
N ALA A 95 -7.12 -16.59 4.36
CA ALA A 95 -7.28 -17.49 5.50
C ALA A 95 -6.24 -18.63 5.52
N THR A 96 -5.79 -19.10 4.34
CA THR A 96 -4.69 -20.06 4.26
C THR A 96 -3.36 -19.46 4.71
N ILE A 97 -3.09 -18.18 4.37
CA ILE A 97 -1.91 -17.48 4.87
C ILE A 97 -2.00 -17.28 6.39
N ASP A 98 -3.18 -16.98 6.91
CA ASP A 98 -3.41 -16.84 8.35
C ASP A 98 -3.09 -18.15 9.09
N GLU A 99 -3.57 -19.29 8.59
CA GLU A 99 -3.26 -20.62 9.13
C GLU A 99 -1.76 -20.93 9.08
N VAL A 100 -1.09 -20.68 7.94
CA VAL A 100 0.35 -20.96 7.77
C VAL A 100 1.21 -20.04 8.64
N SER A 101 0.78 -18.82 8.88
CA SER A 101 1.52 -17.82 9.67
C SER A 101 1.16 -17.79 11.17
N ASP A 102 0.28 -18.69 11.62
CA ASP A 102 -0.20 -18.73 13.02
C ASP A 102 -0.88 -17.40 13.43
N GLY A 103 -1.81 -16.90 12.58
CA GLY A 103 -2.64 -15.73 12.89
C GLY A 103 -2.01 -14.37 12.56
N ARG A 104 -0.99 -14.31 11.69
CA ARG A 104 -0.28 -13.08 11.33
C ARG A 104 -0.69 -12.49 9.99
N ALA A 105 -1.74 -13.01 9.34
CA ALA A 105 -2.16 -12.51 8.05
C ALA A 105 -2.75 -11.09 8.12
N VAL A 106 -2.52 -10.31 7.08
CA VAL A 106 -3.23 -9.06 6.77
C VAL A 106 -3.82 -9.14 5.37
N PHE A 107 -4.97 -8.53 5.14
CA PHE A 107 -5.64 -8.53 3.85
C PHE A 107 -5.53 -7.17 3.17
N GLY A 108 -4.54 -6.98 2.33
CA GLY A 108 -4.47 -5.81 1.46
C GLY A 108 -5.30 -6.02 0.18
N VAL A 109 -6.35 -5.22 -0.01
CA VAL A 109 -7.25 -5.30 -1.16
C VAL A 109 -7.43 -3.94 -1.82
N GLY A 110 -7.50 -3.91 -3.14
CA GLY A 110 -7.64 -2.68 -3.91
C GLY A 110 -8.39 -2.85 -5.21
N ALA A 111 -8.55 -1.77 -5.95
CA ALA A 111 -9.29 -1.76 -7.20
C ALA A 111 -8.48 -2.26 -8.42
N GLY A 112 -7.24 -2.67 -8.22
CA GLY A 112 -6.31 -3.03 -9.29
C GLY A 112 -5.83 -1.82 -10.10
N ASP A 113 -4.67 -1.94 -10.68
CA ASP A 113 -4.15 -0.94 -11.62
C ASP A 113 -4.90 -1.00 -12.95
N ARG A 114 -5.29 0.17 -13.45
CA ARG A 114 -6.11 0.27 -14.67
C ARG A 114 -5.37 -0.22 -15.90
N SER A 115 -4.08 0.06 -16.00
CA SER A 115 -3.28 -0.34 -17.17
C SER A 115 -3.04 -1.86 -17.16
N SER A 116 -2.73 -2.43 -16.00
CA SER A 116 -2.56 -3.88 -15.82
C SER A 116 -3.83 -4.66 -16.16
N LEU A 117 -4.98 -4.22 -15.67
CA LEU A 117 -6.28 -4.84 -15.99
C LEU A 117 -6.61 -4.72 -17.49
N SER A 118 -6.32 -3.56 -18.09
CA SER A 118 -6.51 -3.37 -19.53
C SER A 118 -5.63 -4.31 -20.37
N ASN A 119 -4.38 -4.54 -19.95
CA ASN A 119 -3.48 -5.50 -20.60
C ASN A 119 -4.02 -6.94 -20.56
N LEU A 120 -4.76 -7.28 -19.52
CA LEU A 120 -5.44 -8.58 -19.38
C LEU A 120 -6.82 -8.64 -20.07
N GLY A 121 -7.27 -7.53 -20.66
CA GLY A 121 -8.60 -7.42 -21.27
C GLY A 121 -9.73 -7.39 -20.24
N ILE A 122 -9.44 -6.95 -19.03
CA ILE A 122 -10.40 -6.89 -17.93
C ILE A 122 -10.90 -5.47 -17.75
N ASP A 123 -12.23 -5.28 -17.82
CA ASP A 123 -12.89 -4.01 -17.56
C ASP A 123 -12.97 -3.73 -16.05
N ARG A 124 -12.51 -2.56 -15.63
CA ARG A 124 -12.56 -2.09 -14.25
C ARG A 124 -13.87 -1.36 -13.98
N ASP A 125 -14.97 -2.12 -13.82
CA ASP A 125 -16.29 -1.59 -13.52
C ASP A 125 -16.56 -1.48 -12.00
N ARG A 126 -17.30 -0.45 -11.58
CA ARG A 126 -17.76 -0.23 -10.18
C ARG A 126 -16.69 -0.49 -9.10
N PRO A 127 -15.46 0.05 -9.22
CA PRO A 127 -14.31 -0.34 -8.40
C PRO A 127 -14.54 -0.16 -6.89
N LEU A 128 -15.17 0.95 -6.48
CA LEU A 128 -15.45 1.22 -5.09
C LEU A 128 -16.34 0.13 -4.47
N ARG A 129 -17.46 -0.16 -5.13
CA ARG A 129 -18.44 -1.15 -4.67
C ARG A 129 -17.85 -2.57 -4.68
N ARG A 130 -17.08 -2.90 -5.72
CA ARG A 130 -16.49 -4.23 -5.85
C ARG A 130 -15.47 -4.52 -4.75
N VAL A 131 -14.63 -3.54 -4.39
CA VAL A 131 -13.68 -3.66 -3.27
C VAL A 131 -14.44 -3.82 -1.94
N LEU A 132 -15.45 -2.97 -1.68
CA LEU A 132 -16.27 -3.07 -0.47
C LEU A 132 -16.93 -4.46 -0.35
N GLU A 133 -17.68 -4.88 -1.37
CA GLU A 133 -18.34 -6.20 -1.37
C GLU A 133 -17.34 -7.36 -1.21
N THR A 134 -16.09 -7.18 -1.63
CA THR A 134 -15.05 -8.21 -1.52
C THR A 134 -14.62 -8.46 -0.09
N PHE A 135 -14.28 -7.40 0.64
CA PHE A 135 -13.80 -7.60 2.01
C PHE A 135 -14.95 -7.86 3.00
N ASP A 136 -16.15 -7.32 2.76
CA ASP A 136 -17.34 -7.68 3.55
C ASP A 136 -17.63 -9.18 3.43
N LEU A 137 -17.66 -9.70 2.20
CA LEU A 137 -17.82 -11.14 1.96
C LEU A 137 -16.69 -11.97 2.58
N ALA A 138 -15.45 -11.48 2.54
CA ALA A 138 -14.32 -12.18 3.14
C ALA A 138 -14.48 -12.30 4.67
N ARG A 139 -14.92 -11.24 5.35
CA ARG A 139 -15.18 -11.22 6.79
C ARG A 139 -16.28 -12.23 7.18
N ASP A 140 -17.37 -12.27 6.41
CA ASP A 140 -18.45 -13.24 6.66
C ASP A 140 -17.95 -14.69 6.53
N LEU A 141 -17.15 -14.97 5.48
CA LEU A 141 -16.55 -16.30 5.26
C LEU A 141 -15.56 -16.67 6.38
N TRP A 142 -14.76 -15.72 6.87
CA TRP A 142 -13.84 -15.94 8.00
C TRP A 142 -14.56 -16.10 9.33
N ALA A 143 -15.76 -15.53 9.47
CA ALA A 143 -16.65 -15.80 10.60
C ALA A 143 -17.31 -17.20 10.54
N GLY A 144 -17.02 -17.98 9.50
CA GLY A 144 -17.58 -19.33 9.30
C GLY A 144 -18.98 -19.34 8.68
N GLU A 145 -19.42 -18.22 8.11
CA GLU A 145 -20.75 -18.12 7.51
C GLU A 145 -20.79 -18.76 6.11
N THR A 146 -22.00 -19.15 5.70
CA THR A 146 -22.30 -19.53 4.31
C THR A 146 -22.93 -18.34 3.62
N VAL A 147 -22.27 -17.84 2.54
CA VAL A 147 -22.63 -16.59 1.89
C VAL A 147 -23.28 -16.80 0.54
N THR A 148 -24.40 -16.12 0.31
CA THR A 148 -25.00 -15.94 -1.02
C THR A 148 -24.96 -14.46 -1.37
N HIS A 149 -24.30 -14.10 -2.45
CA HIS A 149 -24.09 -12.74 -2.90
C HIS A 149 -24.46 -12.57 -4.37
N ASP A 150 -25.16 -11.49 -4.70
CA ASP A 150 -25.51 -11.08 -6.05
C ASP A 150 -25.33 -9.56 -6.20
N GLY A 151 -24.13 -9.16 -6.58
CA GLY A 151 -23.72 -7.74 -6.64
C GLY A 151 -22.79 -7.45 -7.82
N THR A 152 -21.56 -7.03 -7.52
CA THR A 152 -20.52 -6.83 -8.54
C THR A 152 -19.89 -8.15 -9.00
N PHE A 153 -20.12 -9.19 -8.25
CA PHE A 153 -19.84 -10.60 -8.55
C PHE A 153 -20.97 -11.45 -7.95
N SER A 154 -20.98 -12.76 -8.20
CA SER A 154 -21.99 -13.65 -7.66
C SER A 154 -21.35 -14.83 -6.92
N ALA A 155 -21.95 -15.21 -5.80
CA ALA A 155 -21.63 -16.42 -5.06
C ALA A 155 -22.95 -17.05 -4.56
N THR A 156 -23.06 -18.37 -4.56
CA THR A 156 -24.25 -19.09 -4.07
C THR A 156 -23.80 -20.17 -3.11
N ASP A 157 -24.32 -20.13 -1.88
CA ASP A 157 -24.01 -21.09 -0.81
C ASP A 157 -22.50 -21.32 -0.64
N ALA A 158 -21.71 -20.22 -0.78
CA ALA A 158 -20.26 -20.27 -0.65
C ALA A 158 -19.84 -20.34 0.82
N SER A 159 -18.97 -21.28 1.15
CA SER A 159 -18.36 -21.41 2.47
C SER A 159 -16.91 -21.86 2.35
N LEU A 160 -16.11 -21.66 3.38
CA LEU A 160 -14.74 -22.17 3.44
C LEU A 160 -14.71 -23.51 4.17
N ASN A 161 -13.93 -24.46 3.66
CA ASN A 161 -13.71 -25.76 4.28
C ASN A 161 -12.39 -25.76 5.06
N LEU A 162 -12.28 -24.82 5.98
CA LEU A 162 -11.16 -24.67 6.92
C LEU A 162 -11.68 -24.10 8.23
N GLU A 163 -10.93 -24.26 9.31
CA GLU A 163 -11.28 -23.64 10.60
C GLU A 163 -11.25 -22.11 10.45
N PRO A 164 -12.24 -21.42 11.05
CA PRO A 164 -12.19 -19.96 11.07
C PRO A 164 -10.90 -19.45 11.70
N PRO A 165 -10.34 -18.31 11.21
CA PRO A 165 -9.21 -17.65 11.82
C PRO A 165 -9.42 -17.47 13.35
N SER A 166 -8.35 -17.60 14.13
CA SER A 166 -8.40 -17.47 15.59
C SER A 166 -8.63 -16.04 16.07
N GLY A 167 -8.45 -15.07 15.18
CA GLY A 167 -8.63 -13.64 15.41
C GLY A 167 -9.20 -12.95 14.19
N GLN A 168 -9.33 -11.63 14.27
CA GLN A 168 -9.72 -10.82 13.12
C GLN A 168 -8.51 -10.66 12.19
N ILE A 169 -8.69 -10.93 10.88
CA ILE A 169 -7.69 -10.61 9.86
C ILE A 169 -7.88 -9.15 9.47
N PRO A 170 -6.92 -8.24 9.79
CA PRO A 170 -7.04 -6.83 9.46
C PRO A 170 -7.10 -6.60 7.95
N THR A 171 -8.04 -5.78 7.51
CA THR A 171 -8.24 -5.44 6.11
C THR A 171 -7.76 -4.03 5.81
N TYR A 172 -6.77 -3.92 4.95
CA TYR A 172 -6.23 -2.65 4.45
C TYR A 172 -6.67 -2.42 3.00
N VAL A 173 -7.25 -1.26 2.74
CA VAL A 173 -7.70 -0.90 1.39
C VAL A 173 -6.68 -0.01 0.70
N GLY A 174 -6.16 -0.45 -0.46
CA GLY A 174 -5.34 0.39 -1.32
C GLY A 174 -6.14 1.55 -1.88
N ALA A 175 -5.82 2.78 -1.49
CA ALA A 175 -6.62 3.96 -1.77
C ALA A 175 -5.77 5.16 -2.23
N GLN A 176 -6.25 5.87 -3.26
CA GLN A 176 -5.66 7.10 -3.76
C GLN A 176 -6.71 8.18 -4.03
N GLY A 177 -7.87 7.79 -4.54
CA GLY A 177 -8.96 8.72 -4.86
C GLY A 177 -9.89 9.01 -3.69
N PRO A 178 -10.60 10.16 -3.69
CA PRO A 178 -11.36 10.63 -2.52
C PRO A 178 -12.47 9.67 -2.07
N HIS A 179 -13.10 8.98 -3.01
CA HIS A 179 -14.17 8.04 -2.67
C HIS A 179 -13.65 6.73 -2.06
N MET A 180 -12.49 6.24 -2.53
CA MET A 180 -11.88 5.04 -1.97
C MET A 180 -11.35 5.32 -0.56
N LEU A 181 -10.68 6.46 -0.35
CA LEU A 181 -10.22 6.92 0.97
C LEU A 181 -11.37 7.01 1.98
N ARG A 182 -12.49 7.64 1.60
CA ARG A 182 -13.67 7.74 2.50
C ARG A 182 -14.30 6.38 2.79
N MET A 183 -14.37 5.51 1.78
CA MET A 183 -14.93 4.17 1.94
C MET A 183 -14.04 3.31 2.83
N SER A 184 -12.71 3.35 2.66
CA SER A 184 -11.79 2.61 3.52
C SER A 184 -11.91 3.05 4.99
N ALA A 185 -11.88 4.35 5.27
CA ALA A 185 -12.02 4.89 6.61
C ALA A 185 -13.37 4.54 7.27
N LYS A 186 -14.43 4.44 6.47
CA LYS A 186 -15.75 4.09 6.98
C LYS A 186 -15.92 2.59 7.27
N HIS A 187 -15.30 1.69 6.48
CA HIS A 187 -15.66 0.28 6.46
C HIS A 187 -14.50 -0.72 6.64
N ALA A 188 -13.24 -0.29 6.46
CA ALA A 188 -12.06 -1.17 6.60
C ALA A 188 -11.34 -0.95 7.94
N ASP A 189 -10.35 -1.78 8.24
CA ASP A 189 -9.50 -1.64 9.43
C ASP A 189 -8.35 -0.66 9.17
N GLY A 190 -7.98 -0.46 7.89
CA GLY A 190 -6.98 0.53 7.51
C GLY A 190 -7.02 0.92 6.04
N ALA A 191 -6.19 1.91 5.69
CA ALA A 191 -5.92 2.31 4.32
C ALA A 191 -4.43 2.30 4.02
N LEU A 192 -4.07 1.76 2.85
CA LEU A 192 -2.77 1.95 2.22
C LEU A 192 -2.89 3.14 1.27
N VAL A 193 -2.48 4.30 1.76
CA VAL A 193 -2.57 5.57 1.01
C VAL A 193 -1.40 5.64 0.03
N ASN A 194 -1.67 5.45 -1.25
CA ASN A 194 -0.63 5.50 -2.29
C ASN A 194 -0.15 6.94 -2.51
N ALA A 195 0.79 7.37 -1.68
CA ALA A 195 1.40 8.70 -1.71
C ALA A 195 2.75 8.70 -0.99
N SER A 196 3.70 9.52 -1.50
CA SER A 196 5.05 9.68 -0.95
C SER A 196 5.34 11.11 -0.47
N HIS A 197 4.43 12.04 -0.71
CA HIS A 197 4.65 13.44 -0.39
C HIS A 197 3.66 13.96 0.65
N PRO A 198 4.10 14.73 1.67
CA PRO A 198 3.23 15.26 2.73
C PRO A 198 1.99 16.01 2.22
N LYS A 199 2.07 16.79 1.14
CA LYS A 199 0.91 17.46 0.53
C LYS A 199 -0.19 16.49 0.09
N ASP A 200 0.18 15.31 -0.42
CA ASP A 200 -0.80 14.29 -0.81
C ASP A 200 -1.37 13.57 0.40
N LEU A 201 -0.54 13.33 1.42
CA LEU A 201 -0.95 12.71 2.67
C LEU A 201 -1.89 13.63 3.47
N GLU A 202 -1.60 14.93 3.57
CA GLU A 202 -2.49 15.94 4.16
C GLU A 202 -3.86 15.95 3.46
N TRP A 203 -3.85 15.98 2.12
CA TRP A 203 -5.09 15.91 1.35
C TRP A 203 -5.84 14.60 1.59
N ALA A 204 -5.13 13.46 1.64
CA ALA A 204 -5.72 12.15 1.90
C ALA A 204 -6.30 12.07 3.30
N ALA A 205 -5.59 12.55 4.33
CA ALA A 205 -6.06 12.64 5.72
C ALA A 205 -7.40 13.39 5.81
N GLY A 206 -7.53 14.52 5.11
CA GLY A 206 -8.81 15.26 5.05
C GLY A 206 -9.94 14.49 4.33
N GLN A 207 -9.64 13.48 3.49
CA GLN A 207 -10.66 12.57 2.96
C GLN A 207 -10.99 11.43 3.93
N LEU A 208 -9.99 10.87 4.59
CA LEU A 208 -10.15 9.83 5.60
C LEU A 208 -11.02 10.32 6.77
N GLN A 209 -10.79 11.53 7.28
CA GLN A 209 -11.60 12.14 8.33
C GLN A 209 -13.09 12.20 7.96
N LYS A 210 -13.43 12.47 6.69
CA LYS A 210 -14.84 12.46 6.23
C LYS A 210 -15.44 11.06 6.26
N GLY A 211 -14.64 10.03 6.03
CA GLY A 211 -15.06 8.62 6.16
C GLY A 211 -15.23 8.22 7.63
N LEU A 212 -14.25 8.58 8.47
CA LEU A 212 -14.28 8.33 9.92
C LEU A 212 -15.48 8.95 10.61
N ALA A 213 -15.88 10.16 10.20
CA ALA A 213 -17.09 10.82 10.71
C ALA A 213 -18.39 10.03 10.43
N GLU A 214 -18.37 9.09 9.50
CA GLU A 214 -19.49 8.21 9.16
C GLU A 214 -19.25 6.75 9.57
N ARG A 215 -18.11 6.44 10.25
CA ARG A 215 -17.74 5.11 10.68
C ARG A 215 -18.65 4.64 11.80
N PRO A 216 -19.21 3.42 11.72
CA PRO A 216 -19.97 2.82 12.82
C PRO A 216 -19.08 2.54 14.04
N ASP A 217 -19.58 2.77 15.24
CA ASP A 217 -18.83 2.63 16.51
C ASP A 217 -18.33 1.20 16.77
N ASP A 218 -18.94 0.18 16.16
CA ASP A 218 -18.61 -1.23 16.28
C ASP A 218 -17.48 -1.70 15.33
N TYR A 219 -16.99 -0.82 14.45
CA TYR A 219 -15.88 -1.18 13.54
C TYR A 219 -14.48 -1.07 14.18
N GLY A 220 -14.37 -0.58 15.41
CA GLY A 220 -13.08 -0.42 16.10
C GLY A 220 -12.21 0.68 15.50
N ASP A 221 -10.93 0.63 15.81
CA ASP A 221 -9.94 1.62 15.36
C ASP A 221 -9.67 1.52 13.86
N PHE A 222 -9.08 2.60 13.31
CA PHE A 222 -8.71 2.68 11.90
C PHE A 222 -7.27 3.18 11.79
N GLU A 223 -6.50 2.58 10.90
CA GLU A 223 -5.09 2.91 10.69
C GLU A 223 -4.84 3.37 9.25
N ALA A 224 -4.19 4.52 9.08
CA ALA A 224 -3.76 5.03 7.78
C ALA A 224 -2.26 4.87 7.60
N LEU A 225 -1.83 4.04 6.63
CA LEU A 225 -0.42 3.87 6.30
C LEU A 225 -0.09 4.56 4.97
N ALA A 226 0.95 5.39 4.94
CA ALA A 226 1.49 5.90 3.69
C ALA A 226 2.19 4.76 2.93
N PHE A 227 1.61 4.28 1.84
CA PHE A 227 2.28 3.36 0.93
C PHE A 227 3.18 4.17 -0.01
N ALA A 228 4.39 4.45 0.47
CA ALA A 228 5.31 5.38 -0.15
C ALA A 228 6.34 4.67 -1.04
N SER A 229 6.57 5.19 -2.24
CA SER A 229 7.75 4.82 -3.01
C SER A 229 8.98 5.41 -2.32
N VAL A 230 9.96 4.57 -1.99
CA VAL A 230 11.17 4.95 -1.24
C VAL A 230 12.41 4.45 -1.96
N SER A 231 13.45 5.27 -1.99
CA SER A 231 14.78 4.89 -2.46
C SER A 231 15.83 5.46 -1.52
N VAL A 232 16.45 4.60 -0.70
CA VAL A 232 17.48 5.01 0.24
C VAL A 232 18.84 4.44 -0.16
N ALA A 233 19.89 5.28 -0.16
CA ALA A 233 21.24 4.88 -0.55
C ALA A 233 22.31 5.66 0.23
N GLY A 234 23.57 5.33 -0.03
CA GLY A 234 24.73 6.05 0.54
C GLY A 234 24.89 7.49 0.06
N SER A 235 24.26 7.85 -1.06
CA SER A 235 24.28 9.20 -1.62
C SER A 235 22.93 9.57 -2.25
N GLU A 236 22.64 10.89 -2.29
CA GLU A 236 21.44 11.44 -2.94
C GLU A 236 21.34 11.06 -4.42
N ASP A 237 22.46 11.18 -5.14
CA ASP A 237 22.48 10.92 -6.59
C ASP A 237 22.15 9.45 -6.91
N GLU A 238 22.69 8.53 -6.14
CA GLU A 238 22.43 7.09 -6.29
C GLU A 238 20.97 6.75 -5.98
N ALA A 239 20.42 7.24 -4.87
CA ALA A 239 19.02 7.04 -4.51
C ALA A 239 18.06 7.59 -5.58
N ARG A 240 18.33 8.79 -6.09
CA ARG A 240 17.52 9.46 -7.11
C ARG A 240 17.58 8.77 -8.46
N GLU A 241 18.72 8.18 -8.83
CA GLU A 241 18.84 7.43 -10.07
C GLU A 241 18.00 6.14 -10.03
N VAL A 242 18.01 5.42 -8.91
CA VAL A 242 17.18 4.22 -8.69
C VAL A 242 15.69 4.55 -8.65
N ALA A 243 15.31 5.76 -8.22
CA ALA A 243 13.93 6.22 -8.20
C ALA A 243 13.33 6.54 -9.58
N ARG A 244 14.15 6.81 -10.63
CA ARG A 244 13.65 7.22 -11.95
C ARG A 244 12.67 6.25 -12.61
N PRO A 245 12.98 4.93 -12.71
CA PRO A 245 12.08 3.98 -13.34
C PRO A 245 10.68 3.94 -12.68
N PRO A 246 10.52 3.70 -11.37
CA PRO A 246 9.19 3.69 -10.76
C PRO A 246 8.48 5.04 -10.87
N VAL A 247 9.18 6.16 -10.71
CA VAL A 247 8.60 7.50 -10.87
C VAL A 247 8.08 7.74 -12.29
N ALA A 248 8.77 7.25 -13.33
CA ALA A 248 8.26 7.34 -14.69
C ALA A 248 6.90 6.64 -14.85
N PHE A 249 6.74 5.43 -14.30
CA PHE A 249 5.46 4.71 -14.34
C PHE A 249 4.38 5.41 -13.50
N ILE A 250 4.73 5.98 -12.35
CA ILE A 250 3.78 6.76 -11.52
C ILE A 250 3.31 7.99 -12.30
N VAL A 251 4.21 8.78 -12.87
CA VAL A 251 3.89 9.97 -13.68
C VAL A 251 3.04 9.61 -14.89
N GLY A 252 3.36 8.51 -15.57
CA GLY A 252 2.60 8.01 -16.72
C GLY A 252 1.15 7.65 -16.39
N GLY A 253 0.87 7.25 -15.16
CA GLY A 253 -0.47 6.91 -14.66
C GLY A 253 -1.13 7.99 -13.81
N ALA A 254 -0.43 9.09 -13.48
CA ALA A 254 -0.92 10.11 -12.56
C ALA A 254 -2.10 10.91 -13.15
N ALA A 255 -3.12 11.13 -12.31
CA ALA A 255 -4.23 12.00 -12.67
C ALA A 255 -3.80 13.49 -12.65
N GLU A 256 -4.38 14.28 -13.55
CA GLU A 256 -4.05 15.71 -13.70
C GLU A 256 -4.09 16.49 -12.36
N PRO A 257 -5.08 16.33 -11.46
CA PRO A 257 -5.09 17.03 -10.19
C PRO A 257 -3.90 16.70 -9.26
N VAL A 258 -3.27 15.54 -9.44
CA VAL A 258 -2.07 15.14 -8.69
C VAL A 258 -0.85 15.87 -9.26
N LEU A 259 -0.70 15.90 -10.58
CA LEU A 259 0.38 16.65 -11.24
C LEU A 259 0.30 18.16 -10.93
N GLU A 260 -0.91 18.74 -10.93
CA GLU A 260 -1.16 20.14 -10.58
C GLU A 260 -0.80 20.47 -9.12
N ARG A 261 -1.06 19.56 -8.16
CA ARG A 261 -0.72 19.75 -6.75
C ARG A 261 0.77 19.92 -6.53
N HIS A 262 1.59 19.31 -7.39
CA HIS A 262 3.05 19.36 -7.33
C HIS A 262 3.68 20.32 -8.35
N ASP A 263 2.89 21.12 -9.03
CA ASP A 263 3.36 22.03 -10.08
C ASP A 263 4.22 21.31 -11.16
N ILE A 264 3.89 20.05 -11.46
CA ILE A 264 4.62 19.27 -12.46
C ILE A 264 4.31 19.81 -13.86
N ASP A 265 5.36 20.08 -14.61
CA ASP A 265 5.23 20.53 -16.00
C ASP A 265 4.51 19.48 -16.87
N ARG A 266 3.41 19.91 -17.50
CA ARG A 266 2.57 19.02 -18.33
C ARG A 266 3.31 18.51 -19.56
N GLU A 267 4.19 19.30 -20.16
CA GLU A 267 4.94 18.87 -21.34
C GLU A 267 5.93 17.78 -20.94
N ALA A 268 6.61 17.94 -19.82
CA ALA A 268 7.52 16.92 -19.26
C ALA A 268 6.76 15.63 -18.89
N ALA A 269 5.61 15.72 -18.20
CA ALA A 269 4.79 14.56 -17.87
C ALA A 269 4.27 13.83 -19.13
N THR A 270 3.86 14.60 -20.16
CA THR A 270 3.42 14.04 -21.43
C THR A 270 4.56 13.34 -22.17
N ALA A 271 5.80 13.86 -22.09
CA ALA A 271 6.96 13.23 -22.70
C ALA A 271 7.25 11.86 -22.07
N VAL A 272 7.16 11.76 -20.71
CA VAL A 272 7.27 10.48 -20.00
C VAL A 272 6.19 9.49 -20.46
N SER A 273 4.92 9.90 -20.43
CA SER A 273 3.78 9.04 -20.79
C SER A 273 3.91 8.52 -22.23
N LYS A 274 4.26 9.41 -23.16
CA LYS A 274 4.41 9.06 -24.57
C LYS A 274 5.55 8.06 -24.82
N ALA A 275 6.69 8.25 -24.16
CA ALA A 275 7.81 7.32 -24.27
C ALA A 275 7.45 5.94 -23.71
N LEU A 276 6.71 5.88 -22.57
CA LEU A 276 6.19 4.62 -22.02
C LEU A 276 5.23 3.91 -22.97
N GLU A 277 4.29 4.63 -23.59
CA GLU A 277 3.35 4.07 -24.57
C GLU A 277 4.05 3.50 -25.81
N GLN A 278 5.19 4.05 -26.17
CA GLN A 278 6.03 3.60 -27.30
C GLN A 278 6.99 2.46 -26.91
N GLY A 279 7.07 2.11 -25.62
CA GLY A 279 8.00 1.11 -25.09
C GLY A 279 9.45 1.60 -25.01
N GLU A 280 9.68 2.92 -25.13
CA GLU A 280 11.00 3.56 -25.10
C GLU A 280 11.43 3.86 -23.66
N LEU A 281 11.61 2.80 -22.85
CA LEU A 281 11.80 2.91 -21.40
C LEU A 281 12.97 3.81 -21.00
N THR A 282 14.11 3.67 -21.67
CA THR A 282 15.30 4.50 -21.40
C THR A 282 15.02 5.99 -21.63
N GLU A 283 14.25 6.33 -22.65
CA GLU A 283 13.85 7.71 -22.93
C GLU A 283 12.85 8.20 -21.88
N ALA A 284 11.86 7.39 -21.51
CA ALA A 284 10.90 7.70 -20.46
C ALA A 284 11.61 8.03 -19.13
N PHE A 285 12.58 7.22 -18.72
CA PHE A 285 13.36 7.45 -17.50
C PHE A 285 14.22 8.72 -17.59
N GLY A 286 14.74 9.03 -18.79
CA GLY A 286 15.48 10.26 -19.05
C GLY A 286 14.64 11.55 -18.95
N HIS A 287 13.32 11.46 -19.20
CA HIS A 287 12.38 12.57 -19.05
C HIS A 287 11.95 12.84 -17.61
N VAL A 288 12.22 11.94 -16.65
CA VAL A 288 11.90 12.14 -15.23
C VAL A 288 12.71 13.31 -14.68
N THR A 289 12.02 14.35 -14.25
CA THR A 289 12.64 15.54 -13.68
C THR A 289 12.90 15.38 -12.17
N PRO A 290 13.81 16.16 -11.57
CA PRO A 290 13.98 16.18 -10.11
C PRO A 290 12.68 16.47 -9.36
N ALA A 291 11.83 17.37 -9.84
CA ALA A 291 10.54 17.69 -9.23
C ALA A 291 9.58 16.48 -9.23
N MET A 292 9.60 15.64 -10.26
CA MET A 292 8.83 14.41 -10.31
C MET A 292 9.31 13.40 -9.26
N ILE A 293 10.64 13.27 -9.08
CA ILE A 293 11.19 12.39 -8.03
C ILE A 293 10.74 12.91 -6.65
N ASP A 294 10.88 14.20 -6.38
CA ASP A 294 10.51 14.81 -5.11
C ASP A 294 9.02 14.66 -4.79
N ALA A 295 8.16 14.68 -5.81
CA ALA A 295 6.71 14.51 -5.66
C ALA A 295 6.29 13.04 -5.42
N PHE A 296 6.95 12.06 -6.04
CA PHE A 296 6.45 10.71 -6.14
C PHE A 296 7.35 9.63 -5.51
N CYS A 297 8.53 10.01 -4.99
CA CYS A 297 9.42 9.09 -4.30
C CYS A 297 10.14 9.81 -3.15
N ILE A 298 10.27 9.14 -2.03
CA ILE A 298 11.15 9.57 -0.94
C ILE A 298 12.54 9.01 -1.26
N ALA A 299 13.37 9.82 -1.94
CA ALA A 299 14.67 9.38 -2.43
C ALA A 299 15.80 10.21 -1.81
N GLY A 300 16.80 9.54 -1.21
CA GLY A 300 17.95 10.22 -0.63
C GLY A 300 18.79 9.36 0.30
N THR A 301 19.62 10.05 1.11
CA THR A 301 20.35 9.42 2.21
C THR A 301 19.42 9.08 3.37
N THR A 302 19.88 8.28 4.34
CA THR A 302 19.13 7.97 5.57
C THR A 302 18.62 9.23 6.27
N GLU A 303 19.39 10.33 6.32
CA GLU A 303 19.00 11.59 6.94
C GLU A 303 17.85 12.26 6.16
N THR A 304 17.99 12.40 4.84
CA THR A 304 16.96 12.98 3.97
C THR A 304 15.66 12.18 4.03
N VAL A 305 15.76 10.85 4.04
CA VAL A 305 14.60 9.95 4.12
C VAL A 305 13.92 10.08 5.48
N ALA A 306 14.67 10.17 6.58
CA ALA A 306 14.14 10.39 7.93
C ALA A 306 13.31 11.68 8.04
N ASP A 307 13.83 12.79 7.52
CA ASP A 307 13.11 14.07 7.51
C ASP A 307 11.78 13.97 6.73
N ARG A 308 11.78 13.23 5.62
CA ARG A 308 10.58 13.00 4.80
C ARG A 308 9.58 12.07 5.50
N PHE A 309 10.05 11.06 6.22
CA PHE A 309 9.20 10.19 7.04
C PHE A 309 8.56 10.96 8.18
N ALA A 310 9.33 11.79 8.91
CA ALA A 310 8.79 12.64 9.96
C ALA A 310 7.66 13.54 9.44
N ALA A 311 7.87 14.19 8.28
CA ALA A 311 6.85 15.03 7.67
C ALA A 311 5.62 14.23 7.17
N ALA A 312 5.77 12.97 6.80
CA ALA A 312 4.66 12.10 6.42
C ALA A 312 3.83 11.69 7.64
N LEU A 313 4.48 11.38 8.77
CA LEU A 313 3.85 10.97 10.02
C LEU A 313 2.99 12.07 10.67
N GLU A 314 3.11 13.32 10.26
CA GLU A 314 2.15 14.37 10.65
C GLU A 314 0.72 14.12 10.14
N HIS A 315 0.55 13.19 9.17
CA HIS A 315 -0.70 12.98 8.45
C HIS A 315 -1.21 11.53 8.44
N VAL A 316 -0.38 10.57 8.87
CA VAL A 316 -0.68 9.13 8.84
C VAL A 316 -0.12 8.42 10.06
N ASP A 317 -0.62 7.22 10.35
CA ASP A 317 -0.28 6.43 11.54
C ASP A 317 0.96 5.55 11.34
N GLY A 318 1.48 5.46 10.12
CA GLY A 318 2.67 4.66 9.81
C GLY A 318 3.05 4.72 8.33
N ILE A 319 4.14 4.03 7.99
CA ILE A 319 4.71 4.06 6.64
C ILE A 319 4.97 2.63 6.15
N VAL A 320 4.51 2.36 4.95
CA VAL A 320 4.97 1.22 4.14
C VAL A 320 6.11 1.71 3.25
N VAL A 321 7.31 1.23 3.53
CA VAL A 321 8.50 1.50 2.70
C VAL A 321 8.38 0.66 1.44
N GLY A 322 7.94 1.30 0.36
CA GLY A 322 7.67 0.65 -0.91
C GLY A 322 8.82 0.72 -1.91
N SER A 323 8.71 -0.08 -2.95
CA SER A 323 9.68 -0.17 -4.04
C SER A 323 10.03 1.22 -4.63
N PRO A 324 11.30 1.46 -5.03
CA PRO A 324 12.34 0.46 -5.34
C PRO A 324 13.24 0.08 -4.14
N LEU A 325 13.05 0.63 -2.96
CA LEU A 325 13.85 0.49 -1.74
C LEU A 325 15.23 1.14 -1.85
N GLY A 326 16.03 0.75 -2.82
CA GLY A 326 17.37 1.27 -3.06
C GLY A 326 18.16 0.39 -4.04
N PRO A 327 19.44 0.70 -4.28
CA PRO A 327 20.29 -0.04 -5.22
C PRO A 327 20.61 -1.47 -4.74
N GLU A 328 20.83 -1.65 -3.44
CA GLU A 328 21.08 -2.93 -2.78
C GLU A 328 20.03 -3.15 -1.70
N LEU A 329 19.18 -4.18 -1.85
CA LEU A 329 17.96 -4.32 -1.05
C LEU A 329 18.24 -4.47 0.45
N GLU A 330 19.26 -5.23 0.85
CA GLU A 330 19.60 -5.40 2.26
C GLU A 330 20.06 -4.09 2.90
N ASP A 331 20.99 -3.38 2.26
CA ASP A 331 21.47 -2.08 2.73
C ASP A 331 20.30 -1.07 2.80
N ALA A 332 19.38 -1.14 1.83
CA ALA A 332 18.19 -0.27 1.79
C ALA A 332 17.22 -0.57 2.94
N ILE A 333 16.98 -1.84 3.30
CA ILE A 333 16.15 -2.23 4.44
C ILE A 333 16.77 -1.71 5.74
N GLU A 334 18.06 -1.92 5.96
CA GLU A 334 18.78 -1.44 7.15
C GLU A 334 18.75 0.09 7.25
N ARG A 335 18.98 0.81 6.15
CA ARG A 335 18.91 2.27 6.11
C ARG A 335 17.51 2.82 6.29
N ALA A 336 16.49 2.15 5.75
CA ALA A 336 15.10 2.54 5.94
C ALA A 336 14.69 2.39 7.40
N SER A 337 15.05 1.28 8.06
CA SER A 337 14.83 1.07 9.49
C SER A 337 15.51 2.18 10.32
N GLU A 338 16.78 2.51 10.03
CA GLU A 338 17.47 3.61 10.70
C GLU A 338 16.75 4.96 10.47
N ALA A 339 16.25 5.22 9.26
CA ALA A 339 15.51 6.43 8.95
C ALA A 339 14.18 6.50 9.72
N LEU A 340 13.44 5.39 9.82
CA LEU A 340 12.20 5.28 10.60
C LEU A 340 12.46 5.57 12.08
N ALA A 341 13.50 4.96 12.66
CA ALA A 341 13.88 5.21 14.05
C ALA A 341 14.31 6.66 14.34
N ARG A 342 14.86 7.37 13.35
CA ARG A 342 15.20 8.81 13.47
C ARG A 342 13.98 9.70 13.33
N ALA A 343 13.02 9.32 12.49
CA ALA A 343 11.81 10.12 12.23
C ALA A 343 10.92 10.28 13.48
N THR A 344 11.08 9.41 14.48
CA THR A 344 10.30 9.39 15.73
C THR A 344 11.05 9.95 16.94
N GLN A 345 12.26 10.49 16.78
CA GLN A 345 13.05 11.12 17.85
C GLN A 345 12.81 12.62 17.93
#